data_0015cc0fad62ccb8069fb08d118eb776
#
_entry.id   0015cc0fad62ccb8069fb08d118eb776
#
_cell.length_a   1.000
_cell.length_b   1.000
_cell.length_c   1.000
_cell.angle_alpha   90.00
_cell.angle_beta   90.00
_cell.angle_gamma   90.00
#
_symmetry.space_group_name_H-M   'P 1'
#
loop_
_entity.id
_entity.type
_entity.pdbx_description
1 polymer ?
#
loop_
_entity_poly.entity_id
_entity_poly.type
_entity_poly.pdbx_seq_one_letter_code
_entity_poly.pdbx_strand_id
1 'polypeptide(L)'
;MRFSLCDNTKTAYKLMTSAFFCYADSSAFFIKGGNMLTSLAFIFLLGLILGSLFTKLKLPALLGMIITGIILGPYVLNLLDSSILSISSSLRQLALVIILTRAGLAMDIEDLKKAGRPAFLMCFLPALFEITGTVLIAPKLLGITVLEAAIIGSVIAAVSPAVVVPRMLKLIEEKRGTGKSIPQLIMAGASVDDVFVIVLFTSFLGFEKGGELSAIKLVYVPVSIIVGIIVGLIAGYILVRLFKKFHMRDSVKVVILLCVSFLLLELEKKIGEKVPFSALIAVMSIGVGILKNYDILAKRLSAKFSKLWVAAEILLFVLVGATVDIKYAVAAGVLALILILGALIFRMAGVFCCLLGSRLDTKERVFTMMAYTPKATVQAAIGGIPLAMGLACGELTLTIAVLSILVTAPLGAAAVDYSYKKLLKQE
;
A
#
# COMPACT_ATOMS: atom_id res chain seq x y z
N MET A 1 30.14 26.72 2.34
CA MET A 1 28.81 27.17 1.86
C MET A 1 27.76 26.14 2.26
N ARG A 2 27.47 26.02 3.58
CA ARG A 2 26.62 24.94 4.18
C ARG A 2 25.69 25.50 5.28
N PHE A 3 25.07 26.67 5.08
CA PHE A 3 24.27 27.32 6.15
C PHE A 3 22.96 27.98 5.70
N SER A 4 22.34 27.59 4.58
CA SER A 4 21.12 28.32 4.15
C SER A 4 19.83 27.49 3.98
N LEU A 5 19.89 26.16 4.09
CA LEU A 5 18.69 25.32 3.88
C LEU A 5 17.93 24.99 5.18
N CYS A 6 18.51 25.14 6.34
CA CYS A 6 17.87 24.81 7.62
C CYS A 6 17.00 25.95 8.19
N ASP A 7 17.26 27.21 7.80
CA ASP A 7 16.50 28.37 8.30
C ASP A 7 15.21 28.61 7.51
N ASN A 8 15.18 28.29 6.23
CA ASN A 8 13.97 28.45 5.41
C ASN A 8 12.83 27.53 5.80
N THR A 9 13.11 26.32 6.31
CA THR A 9 12.07 25.38 6.75
C THR A 9 11.45 25.79 8.08
N LYS A 10 12.20 26.40 9.00
CA LYS A 10 11.67 26.92 10.27
C LYS A 10 10.81 28.17 10.05
N THR A 11 11.20 29.02 9.12
CA THR A 11 10.46 30.25 8.78
C THR A 11 9.18 29.91 8.03
N ALA A 12 9.22 28.98 7.08
CA ALA A 12 8.01 28.47 6.41
C ALA A 12 7.04 27.79 7.38
N TYR A 13 7.55 27.06 8.37
CA TYR A 13 6.73 26.39 9.38
C TYR A 13 6.06 27.41 10.33
N LYS A 14 6.78 28.48 10.71
CA LYS A 14 6.25 29.56 11.56
C LYS A 14 5.22 30.41 10.83
N LEU A 15 5.41 30.66 9.54
CA LEU A 15 4.44 31.34 8.69
C LEU A 15 3.18 30.50 8.44
N MET A 16 3.33 29.17 8.22
CA MET A 16 2.17 28.27 8.05
C MET A 16 1.38 28.11 9.34
N THR A 17 2.02 28.00 10.51
CA THR A 17 1.32 27.91 11.79
C THR A 17 0.64 29.22 12.17
N SER A 18 1.28 30.39 11.95
CA SER A 18 0.64 31.69 12.22
C SER A 18 -0.51 31.99 11.25
N ALA A 19 -0.38 31.65 9.97
CA ALA A 19 -1.48 31.75 9.01
C ALA A 19 -2.66 30.84 9.37
N PHE A 20 -2.40 29.63 9.89
CA PHE A 20 -3.43 28.70 10.34
C PHE A 20 -4.17 29.23 11.59
N PHE A 21 -3.45 29.79 12.57
CA PHE A 21 -4.08 30.39 13.76
C PHE A 21 -4.87 31.66 13.42
N CYS A 22 -4.38 32.52 12.52
CA CYS A 22 -5.10 33.72 12.07
C CYS A 22 -6.35 33.37 11.24
N TYR A 23 -6.34 32.23 10.52
CA TYR A 23 -7.47 31.71 9.74
C TYR A 23 -8.53 31.03 10.62
N ALA A 24 -8.11 30.41 11.73
CA ALA A 24 -9.02 29.77 12.69
C ALA A 24 -9.90 30.78 13.45
N ASP A 25 -9.44 31.99 13.68
CA ASP A 25 -10.21 33.07 14.33
C ASP A 25 -11.24 33.72 13.39
N SER A 26 -11.07 33.61 12.06
CA SER A 26 -12.05 34.05 11.04
C SER A 26 -13.12 32.98 10.72
N SER A 27 -13.10 31.87 11.43
CA SER A 27 -13.71 30.59 11.06
C SER A 27 -15.21 30.46 11.27
N ALA A 28 -15.88 31.45 11.87
CA ALA A 28 -17.36 31.41 12.00
C ALA A 28 -18.09 31.47 10.64
N PHE A 29 -17.43 31.95 9.57
CA PHE A 29 -18.02 32.08 8.23
C PHE A 29 -17.69 30.90 7.28
N PHE A 30 -16.62 30.14 7.53
CA PHE A 30 -16.14 29.07 6.64
C PHE A 30 -16.52 27.65 7.05
N ILE A 31 -17.11 27.43 8.22
CA ILE A 31 -17.28 26.12 8.85
C ILE A 31 -18.53 25.35 8.39
N LYS A 32 -19.42 25.97 7.63
CA LYS A 32 -20.62 25.29 7.12
C LYS A 32 -20.61 25.23 5.58
N GLY A 33 -20.18 24.08 5.00
CA GLY A 33 -20.29 23.81 3.59
C GLY A 33 -19.06 24.22 2.77
N GLY A 34 -17.86 23.80 3.17
CA GLY A 34 -16.67 23.95 2.33
C GLY A 34 -16.87 23.22 0.99
N ASN A 35 -16.50 23.86 -0.11
CA ASN A 35 -16.51 23.20 -1.42
C ASN A 35 -15.36 22.17 -1.52
N MET A 36 -15.38 21.35 -2.58
CA MET A 36 -14.38 20.31 -2.85
C MET A 36 -12.93 20.83 -2.77
N LEU A 37 -12.65 22.04 -3.24
CA LEU A 37 -11.29 22.62 -3.24
C LEU A 37 -10.82 22.95 -1.84
N THR A 38 -11.69 23.45 -0.96
CA THR A 38 -11.37 23.69 0.46
C THR A 38 -11.06 22.38 1.17
N SER A 39 -11.84 21.33 0.91
CA SER A 39 -11.58 19.99 1.45
C SER A 39 -10.21 19.45 1.01
N LEU A 40 -9.87 19.61 -0.28
CA LEU A 40 -8.54 19.21 -0.79
C LEU A 40 -7.41 20.00 -0.13
N ALA A 41 -7.60 21.31 0.08
CA ALA A 41 -6.61 22.14 0.77
C ALA A 41 -6.38 21.66 2.21
N PHE A 42 -7.43 21.35 2.97
CA PHE A 42 -7.32 20.78 4.32
C PHE A 42 -6.63 19.42 4.31
N ILE A 43 -7.00 18.53 3.40
CA ILE A 43 -6.39 17.20 3.24
C ILE A 43 -4.87 17.34 3.05
N PHE A 44 -4.45 18.17 2.07
CA PHE A 44 -3.03 18.32 1.77
C PHE A 44 -2.27 19.04 2.88
N LEU A 45 -2.75 20.19 3.38
CA LEU A 45 -2.04 20.97 4.38
C LEU A 45 -1.93 20.24 5.71
N LEU A 46 -3.04 19.76 6.25
CA LEU A 46 -3.04 19.07 7.54
C LEU A 46 -2.37 17.69 7.46
N GLY A 47 -2.57 16.97 6.34
CA GLY A 47 -1.89 15.72 6.08
C GLY A 47 -0.36 15.87 6.04
N LEU A 48 0.15 16.93 5.40
CA LEU A 48 1.59 17.26 5.40
C LEU A 48 2.08 17.66 6.79
N ILE A 49 1.34 18.49 7.51
CA ILE A 49 1.74 19.00 8.85
C ILE A 49 1.82 17.83 9.84
N LEU A 50 0.73 17.04 9.98
CA LEU A 50 0.71 15.91 10.91
C LEU A 50 1.67 14.81 10.46
N GLY A 51 1.75 14.51 9.16
CA GLY A 51 2.72 13.54 8.63
C GLY A 51 4.16 13.94 8.97
N SER A 52 4.52 15.22 8.80
CA SER A 52 5.84 15.74 9.15
C SER A 52 6.09 15.70 10.66
N LEU A 53 5.07 15.98 11.47
CA LEU A 53 5.16 15.90 12.93
C LEU A 53 5.46 14.46 13.39
N PHE A 54 4.73 13.49 12.86
CA PHE A 54 4.97 12.07 13.17
C PHE A 54 6.36 11.61 12.74
N THR A 55 6.85 12.05 11.58
CA THR A 55 8.23 11.78 11.15
C THR A 55 9.26 12.34 12.13
N LYS A 56 9.05 13.55 12.68
CA LYS A 56 9.92 14.11 13.74
C LYS A 56 9.88 13.29 15.02
N LEU A 57 8.74 12.68 15.34
CA LEU A 57 8.58 11.75 16.46
C LEU A 57 9.12 10.34 16.17
N LYS A 58 9.80 10.14 15.03
CA LYS A 58 10.34 8.86 14.55
C LYS A 58 9.25 7.81 14.26
N LEU A 59 8.02 8.26 14.01
CA LEU A 59 6.89 7.43 13.59
C LEU A 59 6.67 7.57 12.09
N PRO A 60 6.06 6.58 11.42
CA PRO A 60 5.69 6.69 10.00
C PRO A 60 4.74 7.87 9.73
N ALA A 61 5.03 8.69 8.71
CA ALA A 61 4.22 9.86 8.33
C ALA A 61 2.75 9.52 8.06
N LEU A 62 2.50 8.33 7.50
CA LEU A 62 1.17 7.84 7.17
C LEU A 62 0.21 7.80 8.38
N LEU A 63 0.71 7.60 9.61
CA LEU A 63 -0.11 7.63 10.81
C LEU A 63 -0.70 9.02 11.05
N GLY A 64 0.12 10.07 10.87
CA GLY A 64 -0.33 11.45 10.95
C GLY A 64 -1.39 11.77 9.88
N MET A 65 -1.23 11.23 8.66
CA MET A 65 -2.19 11.40 7.58
C MET A 65 -3.53 10.70 7.88
N ILE A 66 -3.52 9.45 8.40
CA ILE A 66 -4.74 8.73 8.79
C ILE A 66 -5.45 9.49 9.91
N ILE A 67 -4.73 9.92 10.94
CA ILE A 67 -5.30 10.69 12.05
C ILE A 67 -5.90 12.03 11.53
N THR A 68 -5.23 12.69 10.59
CA THR A 68 -5.80 13.87 9.91
C THR A 68 -7.14 13.54 9.28
N GLY A 69 -7.24 12.42 8.56
CA GLY A 69 -8.48 11.97 7.95
C GLY A 69 -9.59 11.70 8.96
N ILE A 70 -9.28 11.00 10.04
CA ILE A 70 -10.21 10.74 11.14
C ILE A 70 -10.75 12.06 11.71
N ILE A 71 -9.88 13.04 11.97
CA ILE A 71 -10.27 14.34 12.53
C ILE A 71 -11.14 15.13 11.56
N LEU A 72 -10.76 15.20 10.28
CA LEU A 72 -11.49 15.95 9.25
C LEU A 72 -12.78 15.27 8.81
N GLY A 73 -12.87 13.95 9.01
CA GLY A 73 -13.96 13.11 8.53
C GLY A 73 -15.31 13.39 9.18
N PRO A 74 -16.38 12.76 8.63
CA PRO A 74 -17.76 13.01 9.05
C PRO A 74 -18.06 12.57 10.49
N TYR A 75 -17.25 11.69 11.05
CA TYR A 75 -17.45 11.13 12.40
C TYR A 75 -16.85 11.99 13.53
N VAL A 76 -16.04 13.03 13.20
CA VAL A 76 -15.43 13.94 14.21
C VAL A 76 -15.79 15.38 13.91
N LEU A 77 -15.06 16.07 13.03
CA LEU A 77 -15.27 17.50 12.76
C LEU A 77 -16.20 17.77 11.57
N ASN A 78 -16.42 16.78 10.71
CA ASN A 78 -17.22 16.87 9.49
C ASN A 78 -16.87 18.11 8.62
N LEU A 79 -15.56 18.29 8.38
CA LEU A 79 -15.03 19.42 7.59
C LEU A 79 -14.83 19.07 6.11
N LEU A 80 -14.95 17.79 5.73
CA LEU A 80 -14.82 17.35 4.35
C LEU A 80 -16.18 17.40 3.64
N ASP A 81 -16.19 18.01 2.49
CA ASP A 81 -17.38 18.09 1.62
C ASP A 81 -17.78 16.69 1.12
N SER A 82 -19.10 16.48 1.00
CA SER A 82 -19.66 15.21 0.55
C SER A 82 -19.20 14.81 -0.86
N SER A 83 -18.89 15.80 -1.72
CA SER A 83 -18.37 15.53 -3.07
C SER A 83 -17.02 14.84 -3.07
N ILE A 84 -16.10 15.22 -2.15
CA ILE A 84 -14.78 14.55 -2.04
C ILE A 84 -14.93 13.16 -1.43
N LEU A 85 -15.85 12.97 -0.50
CA LEU A 85 -16.12 11.68 0.11
C LEU A 85 -16.75 10.70 -0.90
N SER A 86 -17.65 11.17 -1.76
CA SER A 86 -18.28 10.34 -2.81
C SER A 86 -17.29 9.81 -3.84
N ILE A 87 -16.23 10.56 -4.18
CA ILE A 87 -15.17 10.13 -5.11
C ILE A 87 -13.95 9.52 -4.39
N SER A 88 -14.00 9.38 -3.07
CA SER A 88 -12.88 8.89 -2.25
C SER A 88 -12.33 7.54 -2.74
N SER A 89 -13.20 6.60 -3.11
CA SER A 89 -12.78 5.30 -3.64
C SER A 89 -11.99 5.41 -4.95
N SER A 90 -12.41 6.30 -5.86
CA SER A 90 -11.73 6.56 -7.13
C SER A 90 -10.37 7.22 -6.93
N LEU A 91 -10.27 8.17 -5.98
CA LEU A 91 -9.00 8.81 -5.63
C LEU A 91 -8.01 7.83 -5.00
N ARG A 92 -8.47 6.91 -4.17
CA ARG A 92 -7.65 5.84 -3.60
C ARG A 92 -7.19 4.86 -4.68
N GLN A 93 -8.06 4.53 -5.65
CA GLN A 93 -7.69 3.70 -6.80
C GLN A 93 -6.66 4.39 -7.70
N LEU A 94 -6.76 5.70 -7.91
CA LEU A 94 -5.73 6.50 -8.60
C LEU A 94 -4.38 6.40 -7.88
N ALA A 95 -4.35 6.55 -6.56
CA ALA A 95 -3.14 6.40 -5.77
C ALA A 95 -2.52 4.99 -5.90
N LEU A 96 -3.37 3.95 -5.92
CA LEU A 96 -2.94 2.57 -6.13
C LEU A 96 -2.29 2.37 -7.51
N VAL A 97 -2.86 2.93 -8.58
CA VAL A 97 -2.26 2.91 -9.92
C VAL A 97 -0.89 3.59 -9.93
N ILE A 98 -0.76 4.75 -9.28
CA ILE A 98 0.51 5.47 -9.20
C ILE A 98 1.59 4.63 -8.51
N ILE A 99 1.27 4.03 -7.36
CA ILE A 99 2.26 3.25 -6.61
C ILE A 99 2.64 1.96 -7.33
N LEU A 100 1.68 1.25 -7.95
CA LEU A 100 1.96 0.02 -8.69
C LEU A 100 2.76 0.28 -9.97
N THR A 101 2.45 1.35 -10.71
CA THR A 101 3.26 1.75 -11.87
C THR A 101 4.69 2.06 -11.45
N ARG A 102 4.86 2.82 -10.37
CA ARG A 102 6.18 3.12 -9.80
C ARG A 102 6.91 1.85 -9.38
N ALA A 103 6.24 0.92 -8.71
CA ALA A 103 6.81 -0.36 -8.29
C ALA A 103 7.32 -1.18 -9.49
N GLY A 104 6.52 -1.28 -10.55
CA GLY A 104 6.92 -1.97 -11.77
C GLY A 104 8.10 -1.32 -12.50
N LEU A 105 8.16 0.03 -12.53
CA LEU A 105 9.27 0.78 -13.14
C LEU A 105 10.58 0.70 -12.34
N ALA A 106 10.51 0.41 -11.04
CA ALA A 106 11.66 0.36 -10.13
C ALA A 106 12.01 -1.05 -9.65
N MET A 107 11.32 -2.08 -10.17
CA MET A 107 11.53 -3.47 -9.75
C MET A 107 12.93 -3.96 -10.14
N ASP A 108 13.70 -4.43 -9.15
CA ASP A 108 14.98 -5.08 -9.43
C ASP A 108 14.80 -6.58 -9.62
N ILE A 109 14.69 -6.99 -10.90
CA ILE A 109 14.54 -8.41 -11.28
C ILE A 109 15.84 -9.20 -11.02
N GLU A 110 16.99 -8.54 -11.07
CA GLU A 110 18.27 -9.20 -10.82
C GLU A 110 18.45 -9.51 -9.33
N ASP A 111 18.07 -8.58 -8.45
CA ASP A 111 18.08 -8.81 -7.02
C ASP A 111 17.09 -9.90 -6.62
N LEU A 112 15.91 -9.98 -7.25
CA LEU A 112 14.96 -11.07 -7.04
C LEU A 112 15.57 -12.43 -7.44
N LYS A 113 16.30 -12.49 -8.56
CA LYS A 113 16.98 -13.71 -9.01
C LYS A 113 18.15 -14.09 -8.08
N LYS A 114 18.95 -13.11 -7.62
CA LYS A 114 20.08 -13.33 -6.70
C LYS A 114 19.61 -13.82 -5.32
N ALA A 115 18.52 -13.30 -4.82
CA ALA A 115 17.93 -13.72 -3.55
C ALA A 115 17.29 -15.12 -3.61
N GLY A 116 17.05 -15.66 -4.82
CA GLY A 116 16.71 -17.04 -5.10
C GLY A 116 15.40 -17.53 -4.50
N ARG A 117 15.34 -18.82 -4.13
CA ARG A 117 14.14 -19.49 -3.59
C ARG A 117 13.47 -18.73 -2.43
N PRO A 118 14.18 -18.23 -1.41
CA PRO A 118 13.51 -17.51 -0.32
C PRO A 118 12.75 -16.28 -0.80
N ALA A 119 13.31 -15.47 -1.71
CA ALA A 119 12.64 -14.28 -2.25
C ALA A 119 11.38 -14.64 -3.04
N PHE A 120 11.45 -15.67 -3.85
CA PHE A 120 10.28 -16.15 -4.59
C PHE A 120 9.17 -16.60 -3.64
N LEU A 121 9.48 -17.38 -2.62
CA LEU A 121 8.49 -17.82 -1.63
C LEU A 121 7.91 -16.66 -0.82
N MET A 122 8.71 -15.65 -0.50
CA MET A 122 8.27 -14.46 0.23
C MET A 122 7.27 -13.60 -0.55
N CYS A 123 7.16 -13.77 -1.87
CA CYS A 123 6.17 -13.06 -2.69
C CYS A 123 4.72 -13.49 -2.44
N PHE A 124 4.48 -14.68 -1.85
CA PHE A 124 3.11 -15.20 -1.70
C PHE A 124 2.88 -16.03 -0.43
N LEU A 125 3.87 -16.79 0.05
CA LEU A 125 3.66 -17.73 1.15
C LEU A 125 3.30 -17.03 2.48
N PRO A 126 3.93 -15.92 2.89
CA PRO A 126 3.54 -15.19 4.09
C PRO A 126 2.09 -14.70 4.04
N ALA A 127 1.65 -14.22 2.86
CA ALA A 127 0.28 -13.78 2.66
C ALA A 127 -0.72 -14.94 2.75
N LEU A 128 -0.42 -16.08 2.14
CA LEU A 128 -1.27 -17.28 2.25
C LEU A 128 -1.42 -17.74 3.70
N PHE A 129 -0.33 -17.77 4.46
CA PHE A 129 -0.38 -18.12 5.89
C PHE A 129 -1.25 -17.14 6.68
N GLU A 130 -1.11 -15.84 6.44
CA GLU A 130 -1.89 -14.81 7.13
C GLU A 130 -3.38 -14.89 6.78
N ILE A 131 -3.72 -15.08 5.50
CA ILE A 131 -5.11 -15.30 5.04
C ILE A 131 -5.68 -16.57 5.71
N THR A 132 -4.91 -17.66 5.70
CA THR A 132 -5.33 -18.92 6.36
C THR A 132 -5.57 -18.70 7.85
N GLY A 133 -4.65 -18.02 8.54
CA GLY A 133 -4.82 -17.67 9.95
C GLY A 133 -6.08 -16.84 10.21
N THR A 134 -6.35 -15.86 9.33
CA THR A 134 -7.56 -15.03 9.42
C THR A 134 -8.82 -15.87 9.21
N VAL A 135 -8.84 -16.75 8.22
CA VAL A 135 -9.97 -17.65 7.93
C VAL A 135 -10.23 -18.62 9.08
N LEU A 136 -9.21 -19.06 9.80
CA LEU A 136 -9.36 -19.94 10.97
C LEU A 136 -9.86 -19.21 12.21
N ILE A 137 -9.45 -17.94 12.40
CA ILE A 137 -9.72 -17.17 13.62
C ILE A 137 -11.00 -16.34 13.49
N ALA A 138 -11.17 -15.60 12.40
CA ALA A 138 -12.21 -14.58 12.27
C ALA A 138 -13.64 -15.11 12.32
N PRO A 139 -14.01 -16.25 11.73
CA PRO A 139 -15.37 -16.76 11.83
C PRO A 139 -15.80 -17.06 13.27
N LYS A 140 -14.89 -17.61 14.08
CA LYS A 140 -15.15 -17.91 15.50
C LYS A 140 -15.12 -16.66 16.38
N LEU A 141 -14.29 -15.70 16.05
CA LEU A 141 -14.06 -14.49 16.87
C LEU A 141 -15.10 -13.40 16.60
N LEU A 142 -15.51 -13.25 15.32
CA LEU A 142 -16.33 -12.14 14.84
C LEU A 142 -17.70 -12.57 14.31
N GLY A 143 -17.99 -13.89 14.24
CA GLY A 143 -19.26 -14.41 13.75
C GLY A 143 -19.52 -14.19 12.26
N ILE A 144 -18.47 -14.07 11.45
CA ILE A 144 -18.51 -13.83 10.02
C ILE A 144 -18.33 -15.11 9.21
N THR A 145 -18.72 -15.08 7.94
CA THR A 145 -18.54 -16.22 7.03
C THR A 145 -17.04 -16.45 6.69
N VAL A 146 -16.74 -17.65 6.21
CA VAL A 146 -15.38 -18.01 5.74
C VAL A 146 -14.94 -17.11 4.58
N LEU A 147 -15.85 -16.73 3.69
CA LEU A 147 -15.55 -15.88 2.55
C LEU A 147 -15.27 -14.43 2.98
N GLU A 148 -16.08 -13.88 3.88
CA GLU A 148 -15.79 -12.56 4.50
C GLU A 148 -14.46 -12.57 5.24
N ALA A 149 -14.14 -13.63 5.96
CA ALA A 149 -12.83 -13.81 6.61
C ALA A 149 -11.69 -13.87 5.60
N ALA A 150 -11.88 -14.48 4.43
CA ALA A 150 -10.89 -14.51 3.35
C ALA A 150 -10.70 -13.11 2.71
N ILE A 151 -11.79 -12.34 2.54
CA ILE A 151 -11.74 -10.94 2.10
C ILE A 151 -10.93 -10.12 3.09
N ILE A 152 -11.26 -10.15 4.38
CA ILE A 152 -10.54 -9.44 5.43
C ILE A 152 -9.07 -9.88 5.48
N GLY A 153 -8.82 -11.19 5.45
CA GLY A 153 -7.49 -11.77 5.45
C GLY A 153 -6.65 -11.29 4.28
N SER A 154 -7.23 -11.23 3.07
CA SER A 154 -6.52 -10.71 1.91
C SER A 154 -6.22 -9.20 2.05
N VAL A 155 -7.11 -8.41 2.63
CA VAL A 155 -6.84 -6.98 2.88
C VAL A 155 -5.65 -6.79 3.81
N ILE A 156 -5.57 -7.55 4.91
CA ILE A 156 -4.49 -7.39 5.89
C ILE A 156 -3.21 -8.14 5.53
N ALA A 157 -3.22 -9.04 4.55
CA ALA A 157 -2.08 -9.93 4.28
C ALA A 157 -0.86 -9.28 3.63
N ALA A 158 -0.96 -8.08 3.03
CA ALA A 158 0.18 -7.42 2.40
C ALA A 158 1.14 -6.78 3.41
N VAL A 159 2.45 -6.87 3.15
CA VAL A 159 3.47 -6.05 3.83
C VAL A 159 3.62 -4.71 3.12
N SER A 160 3.88 -3.64 3.85
CA SER A 160 3.99 -2.31 3.24
C SER A 160 5.40 -1.95 2.79
N PRO A 161 5.67 -1.85 1.47
CA PRO A 161 6.92 -1.31 0.97
C PRO A 161 7.20 0.11 1.45
N ALA A 162 6.16 0.93 1.63
CA ALA A 162 6.30 2.32 2.09
C ALA A 162 6.98 2.44 3.46
N VAL A 163 6.76 1.47 4.35
CA VAL A 163 7.39 1.42 5.67
C VAL A 163 8.73 0.70 5.64
N VAL A 164 8.85 -0.35 4.84
CA VAL A 164 9.98 -1.28 4.87
C VAL A 164 11.14 -0.79 3.99
N VAL A 165 10.86 -0.36 2.74
CA VAL A 165 11.92 -0.02 1.76
C VAL A 165 12.88 1.08 2.24
N PRO A 166 12.43 2.20 2.84
CA PRO A 166 13.37 3.22 3.32
C PRO A 166 14.36 2.69 4.37
N ARG A 167 13.91 1.74 5.20
CA ARG A 167 14.73 1.09 6.22
C ARG A 167 15.73 0.13 5.61
N MET A 168 15.30 -0.65 4.63
CA MET A 168 16.19 -1.58 3.92
C MET A 168 17.28 -0.83 3.13
N LEU A 169 16.95 0.29 2.50
CA LEU A 169 17.94 1.15 1.83
C LEU A 169 18.97 1.70 2.82
N LYS A 170 18.54 2.14 4.00
CA LYS A 170 19.46 2.55 5.07
C LYS A 170 20.40 1.42 5.50
N LEU A 171 19.90 0.18 5.61
CA LEU A 171 20.73 -0.98 5.95
C LEU A 171 21.76 -1.29 4.85
N ILE A 172 21.41 -1.08 3.59
CA ILE A 172 22.35 -1.21 2.46
C ILE A 172 23.45 -0.14 2.57
N GLU A 173 23.09 1.12 2.85
CA GLU A 173 24.06 2.20 3.05
C GLU A 173 24.98 1.95 4.25
N GLU A 174 24.46 1.40 5.36
CA GLU A 174 25.22 1.02 6.56
C GLU A 174 25.96 -0.33 6.41
N LYS A 175 25.86 -1.00 5.27
CA LYS A 175 26.44 -2.34 4.98
C LYS A 175 26.08 -3.38 6.04
N ARG A 176 24.79 -3.47 6.40
CA ARG A 176 24.29 -4.43 7.37
C ARG A 176 23.41 -5.49 6.72
N GLY A 177 23.81 -6.77 6.90
CA GLY A 177 23.12 -7.93 6.34
C GLY A 177 23.21 -8.01 4.80
N THR A 178 24.13 -7.25 4.19
CA THR A 178 24.29 -7.14 2.73
C THR A 178 24.95 -8.37 2.13
N GLY A 179 25.90 -9.02 2.82
CA GLY A 179 26.58 -10.22 2.29
C GLY A 179 25.69 -11.45 2.15
N LYS A 180 24.54 -11.45 2.83
CA LYS A 180 23.50 -12.45 2.60
C LYS A 180 22.26 -11.86 1.89
N SER A 181 22.39 -10.66 1.34
CA SER A 181 21.34 -9.95 0.59
C SER A 181 20.01 -9.85 1.34
N ILE A 182 20.02 -9.71 2.69
CA ILE A 182 18.80 -9.66 3.51
C ILE A 182 17.92 -8.45 3.17
N PRO A 183 18.45 -7.20 3.07
CA PRO A 183 17.64 -6.07 2.68
C PRO A 183 17.01 -6.24 1.29
N GLN A 184 17.77 -6.78 0.32
CA GLN A 184 17.28 -7.02 -1.04
C GLN A 184 16.19 -8.10 -1.06
N LEU A 185 16.37 -9.19 -0.29
CA LEU A 185 15.38 -10.23 -0.11
C LEU A 185 14.03 -9.67 0.38
N ILE A 186 14.08 -8.83 1.42
CA ILE A 186 12.89 -8.21 2.02
C ILE A 186 12.21 -7.27 1.02
N MET A 187 12.98 -6.39 0.33
CA MET A 187 12.43 -5.47 -0.66
C MET A 187 11.81 -6.18 -1.84
N ALA A 188 12.47 -7.21 -2.36
CA ALA A 188 11.99 -7.97 -3.50
C ALA A 188 10.67 -8.70 -3.17
N GLY A 189 10.61 -9.39 -2.04
CA GLY A 189 9.39 -10.04 -1.57
C GLY A 189 8.25 -9.06 -1.34
N ALA A 190 8.50 -7.95 -0.64
CA ALA A 190 7.49 -6.94 -0.34
C ALA A 190 6.90 -6.28 -1.58
N SER A 191 7.67 -6.13 -2.66
CA SER A 191 7.17 -5.50 -3.90
C SER A 191 6.19 -6.37 -4.68
N VAL A 192 6.29 -7.69 -4.56
CA VAL A 192 5.43 -8.64 -5.28
C VAL A 192 4.27 -9.12 -4.41
N ASP A 193 4.45 -9.19 -3.10
CA ASP A 193 3.45 -9.58 -2.10
C ASP A 193 2.16 -8.74 -2.24
N ASP A 194 2.29 -7.42 -2.43
CA ASP A 194 1.16 -6.49 -2.64
C ASP A 194 0.27 -6.93 -3.81
N VAL A 195 0.88 -7.33 -4.92
CA VAL A 195 0.16 -7.70 -6.13
C VAL A 195 -0.59 -9.02 -5.96
N PHE A 196 0.09 -10.00 -5.36
CA PHE A 196 -0.50 -11.31 -5.08
C PHE A 196 -1.74 -11.18 -4.19
N VAL A 197 -1.63 -10.37 -3.13
CA VAL A 197 -2.73 -10.10 -2.19
C VAL A 197 -3.91 -9.41 -2.86
N ILE A 198 -3.66 -8.40 -3.72
CA ILE A 198 -4.73 -7.69 -4.43
C ILE A 198 -5.50 -8.63 -5.36
N VAL A 199 -4.83 -9.58 -6.00
CA VAL A 199 -5.49 -10.57 -6.86
C VAL A 199 -6.38 -11.51 -6.06
N LEU A 200 -5.90 -12.00 -4.93
CA LEU A 200 -6.72 -12.83 -4.04
C LEU A 200 -7.94 -12.06 -3.54
N PHE A 201 -7.73 -10.80 -3.12
CA PHE A 201 -8.80 -9.91 -2.70
C PHE A 201 -9.87 -9.73 -3.77
N THR A 202 -9.48 -9.37 -5.00
CA THR A 202 -10.44 -9.18 -6.10
C THR A 202 -11.17 -10.47 -6.45
N SER A 203 -10.49 -11.61 -6.33
CA SER A 203 -11.11 -12.92 -6.57
C SER A 203 -12.14 -13.27 -5.50
N PHE A 204 -11.83 -13.05 -4.21
CA PHE A 204 -12.79 -13.29 -3.12
C PHE A 204 -13.98 -12.34 -3.20
N LEU A 205 -13.78 -11.08 -3.59
CA LEU A 205 -14.88 -10.15 -3.86
C LEU A 205 -15.79 -10.62 -4.99
N GLY A 206 -15.22 -11.21 -6.04
CA GLY A 206 -15.97 -11.79 -7.14
C GLY A 206 -16.86 -12.96 -6.71
N PHE A 207 -16.41 -13.76 -5.73
CA PHE A 207 -17.23 -14.84 -5.17
C PHE A 207 -18.39 -14.31 -4.31
N GLU A 208 -18.19 -13.24 -3.55
CA GLU A 208 -19.22 -12.66 -2.68
C GLU A 208 -20.38 -12.07 -3.49
N LYS A 209 -20.15 -11.57 -4.69
CA LYS A 209 -21.18 -10.99 -5.58
C LYS A 209 -22.17 -11.97 -6.20
N GLY A 210 -22.15 -13.24 -5.85
CA GLY A 210 -23.15 -14.21 -6.33
C GLY A 210 -22.58 -15.37 -7.14
N GLY A 211 -21.32 -15.70 -6.92
CA GLY A 211 -20.73 -16.90 -7.47
C GLY A 211 -20.73 -18.03 -6.46
N GLU A 212 -21.33 -19.16 -6.77
CA GLU A 212 -21.03 -20.41 -6.07
C GLU A 212 -19.50 -20.61 -6.02
N LEU A 213 -18.97 -21.04 -4.87
CA LEU A 213 -17.57 -21.46 -4.71
C LEU A 213 -17.32 -22.68 -5.60
N SER A 214 -17.06 -22.44 -6.86
CA SER A 214 -16.70 -23.48 -7.82
C SER A 214 -15.18 -23.62 -7.86
N ALA A 215 -14.66 -24.84 -7.81
CA ALA A 215 -13.24 -25.14 -7.98
C ALA A 215 -12.67 -24.52 -9.27
N ILE A 216 -13.49 -24.36 -10.31
CA ILE A 216 -13.11 -23.72 -11.58
C ILE A 216 -12.78 -22.24 -11.36
N LYS A 217 -13.51 -21.52 -10.51
CA LYS A 217 -13.24 -20.11 -10.22
C LYS A 217 -11.94 -19.90 -9.45
N LEU A 218 -11.52 -20.87 -8.62
CA LEU A 218 -10.20 -20.85 -7.98
C LEU A 218 -9.04 -20.93 -8.99
N VAL A 219 -9.25 -21.65 -10.11
CA VAL A 219 -8.26 -21.69 -11.21
C VAL A 219 -8.19 -20.35 -11.95
N TYR A 220 -9.23 -19.54 -11.93
CA TYR A 220 -9.20 -18.20 -12.54
C TYR A 220 -8.22 -17.24 -11.86
N VAL A 221 -7.88 -17.44 -10.58
CA VAL A 221 -6.89 -16.63 -9.87
C VAL A 221 -5.51 -16.69 -10.53
N PRO A 222 -4.86 -17.86 -10.62
CA PRO A 222 -3.57 -17.93 -11.31
C PRO A 222 -3.65 -17.55 -12.79
N VAL A 223 -4.77 -17.83 -13.46
CA VAL A 223 -4.95 -17.45 -14.86
C VAL A 223 -5.02 -15.92 -15.00
N SER A 224 -5.76 -15.22 -14.14
CA SER A 224 -5.84 -13.75 -14.17
C SER A 224 -4.49 -13.08 -13.91
N ILE A 225 -3.65 -13.67 -13.07
CA ILE A 225 -2.27 -13.22 -12.84
C ILE A 225 -1.46 -13.35 -14.13
N ILE A 226 -1.46 -14.53 -14.74
CA ILE A 226 -0.69 -14.80 -15.96
C ILE A 226 -1.14 -13.91 -17.11
N VAL A 227 -2.45 -13.80 -17.34
CA VAL A 227 -3.03 -12.93 -18.38
C VAL A 227 -2.66 -11.47 -18.12
N GLY A 228 -2.79 -10.99 -16.87
CA GLY A 228 -2.39 -9.64 -16.49
C GLY A 228 -0.92 -9.36 -16.77
N ILE A 229 -0.01 -10.29 -16.43
CA ILE A 229 1.42 -10.17 -16.72
C ILE A 229 1.66 -10.08 -18.23
N ILE A 230 1.08 -10.98 -19.01
CA ILE A 230 1.28 -11.02 -20.47
C ILE A 230 0.79 -9.72 -21.11
N VAL A 231 -0.44 -9.32 -20.81
CA VAL A 231 -1.04 -8.08 -21.37
C VAL A 231 -0.20 -6.86 -20.96
N GLY A 232 0.23 -6.78 -19.70
CA GLY A 232 1.05 -5.66 -19.22
C GLY A 232 2.43 -5.60 -19.89
N LEU A 233 3.11 -6.74 -20.05
CA LEU A 233 4.41 -6.80 -20.74
C LEU A 233 4.28 -6.42 -22.21
N ILE A 234 3.25 -6.89 -22.91
CA ILE A 234 2.98 -6.52 -24.30
C ILE A 234 2.69 -5.02 -24.41
N ALA A 235 1.81 -4.49 -23.56
CA ALA A 235 1.50 -3.06 -23.53
C ALA A 235 2.76 -2.21 -23.24
N GLY A 236 3.59 -2.63 -22.27
CA GLY A 236 4.87 -1.99 -21.95
C GLY A 236 5.83 -1.97 -23.15
N TYR A 237 5.94 -3.09 -23.86
CA TYR A 237 6.76 -3.17 -25.07
C TYR A 237 6.26 -2.25 -26.19
N ILE A 238 4.94 -2.22 -26.43
CA ILE A 238 4.31 -1.32 -27.41
C ILE A 238 4.58 0.14 -27.05
N LEU A 239 4.40 0.50 -25.75
CA LEU A 239 4.67 1.85 -25.27
C LEU A 239 6.14 2.25 -25.43
N VAL A 240 7.09 1.35 -25.20
CA VAL A 240 8.51 1.62 -25.46
C VAL A 240 8.76 1.91 -26.93
N ARG A 241 8.17 1.13 -27.84
CA ARG A 241 8.27 1.39 -29.27
C ARG A 241 7.68 2.76 -29.66
N LEU A 242 6.50 3.09 -29.11
CA LEU A 242 5.86 4.38 -29.30
C LEU A 242 6.76 5.53 -28.81
N PHE A 243 7.31 5.40 -27.60
CA PHE A 243 8.15 6.43 -26.99
C PHE A 243 9.53 6.59 -27.67
N LYS A 244 10.02 5.56 -28.32
CA LYS A 244 11.23 5.65 -29.18
C LYS A 244 10.92 6.30 -30.51
N LYS A 245 9.75 6.04 -31.10
CA LYS A 245 9.34 6.62 -32.40
C LYS A 245 8.97 8.10 -32.28
N PHE A 246 8.24 8.46 -31.21
CA PHE A 246 7.77 9.83 -30.99
C PHE A 246 8.55 10.46 -29.83
N HIS A 247 9.29 11.54 -30.13
CA HIS A 247 10.04 12.30 -29.13
C HIS A 247 9.09 13.15 -28.27
N MET A 248 8.66 12.61 -27.15
CA MET A 248 7.74 13.27 -26.20
C MET A 248 8.45 13.56 -24.87
N ARG A 249 8.01 14.64 -24.20
CA ARG A 249 8.46 14.94 -22.84
C ARG A 249 8.05 13.82 -21.88
N ASP A 250 8.86 13.54 -20.86
CA ASP A 250 8.57 12.47 -19.89
C ASP A 250 7.25 12.68 -19.14
N SER A 251 6.84 13.95 -18.92
CA SER A 251 5.53 14.25 -18.32
C SER A 251 4.36 13.78 -19.19
N VAL A 252 4.46 13.91 -20.51
CA VAL A 252 3.44 13.39 -21.45
C VAL A 252 3.38 11.86 -21.39
N LYS A 253 4.53 11.20 -21.32
CA LYS A 253 4.61 9.73 -21.18
C LYS A 253 3.97 9.24 -19.91
N VAL A 254 4.12 9.98 -18.78
CA VAL A 254 3.44 9.70 -17.52
C VAL A 254 1.93 9.76 -17.68
N VAL A 255 1.40 10.80 -18.33
CA VAL A 255 -0.04 10.91 -18.60
C VAL A 255 -0.54 9.75 -19.46
N ILE A 256 0.19 9.37 -20.51
CA ILE A 256 -0.15 8.22 -21.36
C ILE A 256 -0.20 6.93 -20.52
N LEU A 257 0.78 6.71 -19.64
CA LEU A 257 0.80 5.55 -18.75
C LEU A 257 -0.42 5.51 -17.82
N LEU A 258 -0.79 6.65 -17.23
CA LEU A 258 -2.00 6.75 -16.41
C LEU A 258 -3.27 6.47 -17.22
N CYS A 259 -3.40 7.04 -18.41
CA CYS A 259 -4.54 6.79 -19.30
C CYS A 259 -4.66 5.29 -19.66
N VAL A 260 -3.56 4.66 -20.06
CA VAL A 260 -3.55 3.22 -20.37
C VAL A 260 -3.94 2.40 -19.11
N SER A 261 -3.42 2.76 -17.94
CA SER A 261 -3.75 2.10 -16.69
C SER A 261 -5.24 2.21 -16.35
N PHE A 262 -5.84 3.39 -16.53
CA PHE A 262 -7.28 3.59 -16.29
C PHE A 262 -8.14 2.81 -17.28
N LEU A 263 -7.74 2.76 -18.55
CA LEU A 263 -8.44 1.95 -19.57
C LEU A 263 -8.36 0.46 -19.26
N LEU A 264 -7.25 -0.04 -18.75
CA LEU A 264 -7.12 -1.43 -18.32
C LEU A 264 -8.03 -1.75 -17.12
N LEU A 265 -8.15 -0.84 -16.15
CA LEU A 265 -9.08 -1.00 -15.02
C LEU A 265 -10.54 -1.02 -15.47
N GLU A 266 -10.91 -0.18 -16.42
CA GLU A 266 -12.25 -0.17 -16.97
C GLU A 266 -12.52 -1.42 -17.82
N LEU A 267 -11.50 -1.91 -18.55
CA LEU A 267 -11.57 -3.16 -19.30
C LEU A 267 -11.83 -4.35 -18.37
N GLU A 268 -11.08 -4.44 -17.24
CA GLU A 268 -11.29 -5.48 -16.21
C GLU A 268 -12.74 -5.51 -15.72
N LYS A 269 -13.35 -4.35 -15.46
CA LYS A 269 -14.76 -4.25 -15.03
C LYS A 269 -15.74 -4.77 -16.08
N LYS A 270 -15.44 -4.56 -17.37
CA LYS A 270 -16.33 -4.94 -18.48
C LYS A 270 -16.20 -6.41 -18.89
N ILE A 271 -15.00 -6.97 -18.85
CA ILE A 271 -14.73 -8.31 -19.36
C ILE A 271 -14.37 -9.33 -18.28
N GLY A 272 -14.12 -8.91 -17.05
CA GLY A 272 -13.59 -9.75 -15.97
C GLY A 272 -14.46 -10.95 -15.61
N GLU A 273 -15.77 -10.87 -15.86
CA GLU A 273 -16.68 -12.01 -15.70
C GLU A 273 -16.49 -13.11 -16.76
N LYS A 274 -16.02 -12.74 -17.95
CA LYS A 274 -15.85 -13.67 -19.10
C LYS A 274 -14.41 -14.11 -19.27
N VAL A 275 -13.48 -13.23 -19.01
CA VAL A 275 -12.03 -13.47 -19.16
C VAL A 275 -11.34 -13.12 -17.87
N PRO A 276 -10.70 -14.08 -17.17
CA PRO A 276 -9.96 -13.79 -15.96
C PRO A 276 -8.74 -12.91 -16.31
N PHE A 277 -8.80 -11.65 -15.89
CA PHE A 277 -7.80 -10.62 -16.18
C PHE A 277 -7.63 -9.70 -14.97
N SER A 278 -6.40 -9.47 -14.52
CA SER A 278 -6.09 -8.50 -13.48
C SER A 278 -5.42 -7.26 -14.06
N ALA A 279 -6.16 -6.14 -14.08
CA ALA A 279 -5.65 -4.87 -14.57
C ALA A 279 -4.53 -4.30 -13.69
N LEU A 280 -4.60 -4.47 -12.38
CA LEU A 280 -3.56 -3.96 -11.46
C LEU A 280 -2.23 -4.68 -11.67
N ILE A 281 -2.25 -5.98 -11.94
CA ILE A 281 -1.04 -6.72 -12.35
C ILE A 281 -0.55 -6.22 -13.71
N ALA A 282 -1.45 -6.01 -14.67
CA ALA A 282 -1.06 -5.49 -15.98
C ALA A 282 -0.42 -4.10 -15.85
N VAL A 283 -0.96 -3.21 -15.03
CA VAL A 283 -0.38 -1.89 -14.74
C VAL A 283 1.06 -2.00 -14.19
N MET A 284 1.30 -2.86 -13.21
CA MET A 284 2.64 -3.08 -12.71
C MET A 284 3.55 -3.70 -13.79
N SER A 285 3.04 -4.67 -14.54
CA SER A 285 3.79 -5.37 -15.59
C SER A 285 4.13 -4.47 -16.78
N ILE A 286 3.35 -3.41 -17.06
CA ILE A 286 3.73 -2.34 -18.00
C ILE A 286 5.04 -1.70 -17.54
N GLY A 287 5.14 -1.34 -16.25
CA GLY A 287 6.36 -0.78 -15.67
C GLY A 287 7.57 -1.70 -15.85
N VAL A 288 7.41 -3.00 -15.55
CA VAL A 288 8.43 -4.04 -15.75
C VAL A 288 8.80 -4.17 -17.23
N GLY A 289 7.82 -4.14 -18.13
CA GLY A 289 8.02 -4.19 -19.57
C GLY A 289 8.85 -3.00 -20.10
N ILE A 290 8.58 -1.79 -19.57
CA ILE A 290 9.37 -0.60 -19.89
C ILE A 290 10.80 -0.74 -19.35
N LEU A 291 10.94 -1.16 -18.11
CA LEU A 291 12.24 -1.35 -17.45
C LEU A 291 13.12 -2.34 -18.23
N LYS A 292 12.57 -3.49 -18.62
CA LYS A 292 13.30 -4.52 -19.36
C LYS A 292 13.77 -4.05 -20.76
N ASN A 293 12.98 -3.20 -21.43
CA ASN A 293 13.24 -2.80 -22.81
C ASN A 293 13.88 -1.40 -22.94
N TYR A 294 13.84 -0.56 -21.88
CA TYR A 294 14.38 0.79 -21.88
C TYR A 294 14.63 1.31 -20.44
N ASP A 295 15.66 0.78 -19.79
CA ASP A 295 16.03 1.05 -18.39
C ASP A 295 16.18 2.56 -18.07
N ILE A 296 16.90 3.30 -18.93
CA ILE A 296 17.10 4.75 -18.75
C ILE A 296 15.75 5.50 -18.69
N LEU A 297 14.80 5.13 -19.53
CA LEU A 297 13.46 5.72 -19.51
C LEU A 297 12.70 5.30 -18.25
N ALA A 298 12.77 4.04 -17.86
CA ALA A 298 12.12 3.54 -16.65
C ALA A 298 12.56 4.32 -15.39
N LYS A 299 13.86 4.56 -15.24
CA LYS A 299 14.42 5.36 -14.12
C LYS A 299 13.87 6.79 -14.11
N ARG A 300 13.81 7.46 -15.29
CA ARG A 300 13.25 8.82 -15.41
C ARG A 300 11.76 8.86 -15.08
N LEU A 301 10.98 7.91 -15.58
CA LEU A 301 9.55 7.81 -15.30
C LEU A 301 9.29 7.48 -13.83
N SER A 302 10.03 6.55 -13.24
CA SER A 302 9.96 6.23 -11.82
C SER A 302 10.18 7.47 -10.94
N ALA A 303 11.16 8.32 -11.28
CA ALA A 303 11.38 9.59 -10.58
C ALA A 303 10.18 10.55 -10.69
N LYS A 304 9.47 10.58 -11.83
CA LYS A 304 8.25 11.38 -12.00
C LYS A 304 7.09 10.81 -11.20
N PHE A 305 6.89 9.49 -11.23
CA PHE A 305 5.87 8.82 -10.41
C PHE A 305 6.14 8.99 -8.91
N SER A 306 7.40 9.04 -8.48
CA SER A 306 7.76 9.34 -7.09
C SER A 306 7.33 10.75 -6.65
N LYS A 307 7.34 11.73 -7.55
CA LYS A 307 6.81 13.08 -7.26
C LYS A 307 5.28 13.10 -7.20
N LEU A 308 4.60 12.36 -8.07
CA LEU A 308 3.14 12.22 -8.02
C LEU A 308 2.69 11.48 -6.77
N TRP A 309 3.49 10.51 -6.31
CA TRP A 309 3.19 9.74 -5.11
C TRP A 309 3.04 10.60 -3.87
N VAL A 310 3.77 11.70 -3.74
CA VAL A 310 3.67 12.59 -2.57
C VAL A 310 2.23 13.07 -2.34
N ALA A 311 1.56 13.54 -3.39
CA ALA A 311 0.17 13.97 -3.30
C ALA A 311 -0.79 12.77 -3.19
N ALA A 312 -0.54 11.71 -3.95
CA ALA A 312 -1.35 10.50 -3.95
C ALA A 312 -1.34 9.79 -2.59
N GLU A 313 -0.21 9.76 -1.90
CA GLU A 313 -0.05 9.20 -0.56
C GLU A 313 -0.90 9.93 0.47
N ILE A 314 -0.88 11.27 0.45
CA ILE A 314 -1.69 12.06 1.36
C ILE A 314 -3.18 11.82 1.10
N LEU A 315 -3.62 11.87 -0.16
CA LEU A 315 -5.00 11.56 -0.53
C LEU A 315 -5.40 10.16 -0.06
N LEU A 316 -4.55 9.17 -0.30
CA LEU A 316 -4.82 7.78 0.07
C LEU A 316 -5.08 7.63 1.57
N PHE A 317 -4.13 8.09 2.40
CA PHE A 317 -4.19 7.85 3.84
C PHE A 317 -5.19 8.76 4.54
N VAL A 318 -5.32 10.02 4.14
CA VAL A 318 -6.31 10.94 4.74
C VAL A 318 -7.74 10.51 4.39
N LEU A 319 -8.00 10.15 3.12
CA LEU A 319 -9.35 9.71 2.73
C LEU A 319 -9.75 8.37 3.35
N VAL A 320 -8.79 7.45 3.57
CA VAL A 320 -9.07 6.23 4.33
C VAL A 320 -9.40 6.57 5.78
N GLY A 321 -8.62 7.44 6.43
CA GLY A 321 -8.92 7.89 7.79
C GLY A 321 -10.30 8.53 7.89
N ALA A 322 -10.70 9.35 6.91
CA ALA A 322 -11.98 10.03 6.88
C ALA A 322 -13.20 9.09 6.78
N THR A 323 -13.02 7.89 6.27
CA THR A 323 -14.11 6.90 6.16
C THR A 323 -14.27 6.01 7.40
N VAL A 324 -13.43 6.15 8.42
CA VAL A 324 -13.47 5.34 9.64
C VAL A 324 -14.52 5.85 10.61
N ASP A 325 -15.49 5.01 10.95
CA ASP A 325 -16.37 5.25 12.10
C ASP A 325 -15.64 4.91 13.40
N ILE A 326 -15.34 5.95 14.21
CA ILE A 326 -14.62 5.77 15.47
C ILE A 326 -15.43 4.96 16.48
N LYS A 327 -16.74 5.14 16.53
CA LYS A 327 -17.59 4.42 17.49
C LYS A 327 -17.57 2.94 17.18
N TYR A 328 -17.70 2.59 15.89
CA TYR A 328 -17.59 1.21 15.45
C TYR A 328 -16.17 0.65 15.68
N ALA A 329 -15.13 1.43 15.39
CA ALA A 329 -13.73 1.04 15.61
C ALA A 329 -13.41 0.76 17.10
N VAL A 330 -13.97 1.54 18.01
CA VAL A 330 -13.82 1.31 19.45
C VAL A 330 -14.59 0.06 19.90
N ALA A 331 -15.81 -0.14 19.40
CA ALA A 331 -16.63 -1.31 19.74
C ALA A 331 -16.01 -2.63 19.25
N ALA A 332 -15.50 -2.65 18.02
CA ALA A 332 -14.84 -3.83 17.43
C ALA A 332 -13.36 -3.96 17.83
N GLY A 333 -12.77 -2.92 18.42
CA GLY A 333 -11.32 -2.73 18.52
C GLY A 333 -10.56 -3.86 19.19
N VAL A 334 -11.05 -4.40 20.30
CA VAL A 334 -10.37 -5.49 21.01
C VAL A 334 -10.36 -6.77 20.19
N LEU A 335 -11.49 -7.14 19.60
CA LEU A 335 -11.59 -8.35 18.77
C LEU A 335 -10.77 -8.20 17.48
N ALA A 336 -10.80 -7.01 16.87
CA ALA A 336 -9.98 -6.69 15.71
C ALA A 336 -8.48 -6.78 16.04
N LEU A 337 -8.04 -6.29 17.19
CA LEU A 337 -6.63 -6.40 17.63
C LEU A 337 -6.22 -7.86 17.85
N ILE A 338 -7.07 -8.66 18.48
CA ILE A 338 -6.80 -10.11 18.67
C ILE A 338 -6.66 -10.79 17.31
N LEU A 339 -7.54 -10.48 16.36
CA LEU A 339 -7.45 -11.02 15.00
C LEU A 339 -6.15 -10.60 14.31
N ILE A 340 -5.81 -9.31 14.34
CA ILE A 340 -4.60 -8.77 13.69
C ILE A 340 -3.34 -9.43 14.28
N LEU A 341 -3.23 -9.52 15.61
CA LEU A 341 -2.09 -10.14 16.27
C LEU A 341 -2.03 -11.65 16.01
N GLY A 342 -3.17 -12.33 16.01
CA GLY A 342 -3.27 -13.74 15.66
C GLY A 342 -2.82 -13.99 14.19
N ALA A 343 -3.33 -13.21 13.26
CA ALA A 343 -2.96 -13.29 11.84
C ALA A 343 -1.46 -13.01 11.61
N LEU A 344 -0.86 -12.05 12.35
CA LEU A 344 0.57 -11.79 12.31
C LEU A 344 1.42 -13.00 12.73
N ILE A 345 0.98 -13.80 13.69
CA ILE A 345 1.69 -15.02 14.08
C ILE A 345 1.78 -15.98 12.89
N PHE A 346 0.67 -16.16 12.18
CA PHE A 346 0.66 -16.97 10.96
C PHE A 346 1.57 -16.38 9.88
N ARG A 347 1.55 -15.05 9.69
CA ARG A 347 2.46 -14.38 8.75
C ARG A 347 3.92 -14.65 9.09
N MET A 348 4.30 -14.48 10.36
CA MET A 348 5.67 -14.75 10.82
C MET A 348 6.06 -16.21 10.61
N ALA A 349 5.15 -17.16 10.84
CA ALA A 349 5.35 -18.55 10.51
C ALA A 349 5.56 -18.77 9.00
N GLY A 350 4.78 -18.11 8.14
CA GLY A 350 4.95 -18.14 6.69
C GLY A 350 6.33 -17.61 6.25
N VAL A 351 6.77 -16.46 6.80
CA VAL A 351 8.12 -15.94 6.54
C VAL A 351 9.19 -16.93 7.00
N PHE A 352 9.04 -17.48 8.20
CA PHE A 352 9.98 -18.49 8.70
C PHE A 352 10.08 -19.70 7.76
N CYS A 353 8.96 -20.21 7.25
CA CYS A 353 8.93 -21.31 6.27
C CYS A 353 9.68 -20.94 4.98
N CYS A 354 9.57 -19.70 4.49
CA CYS A 354 10.31 -19.22 3.32
C CYS A 354 11.82 -19.28 3.53
N LEU A 355 12.27 -19.03 4.77
CA LEU A 355 13.67 -18.94 5.14
C LEU A 355 14.29 -20.29 5.52
N LEU A 356 13.51 -21.37 5.57
CA LEU A 356 14.03 -22.73 5.79
C LEU A 356 14.94 -23.15 4.63
N GLY A 357 16.09 -23.71 4.97
CA GLY A 357 17.11 -24.09 3.98
C GLY A 357 17.92 -22.91 3.39
N SER A 358 17.67 -21.67 3.84
CA SER A 358 18.50 -20.51 3.49
C SER A 358 19.79 -20.47 4.33
N ARG A 359 20.78 -19.68 3.87
CA ARG A 359 22.05 -19.46 4.60
C ARG A 359 21.91 -18.49 5.78
N LEU A 360 20.70 -18.05 6.12
CA LEU A 360 20.44 -17.11 7.20
C LEU A 360 20.53 -17.81 8.56
N ASP A 361 21.20 -17.17 9.53
CA ASP A 361 21.22 -17.63 10.92
C ASP A 361 19.89 -17.28 11.63
N THR A 362 19.70 -17.79 12.85
CA THR A 362 18.45 -17.58 13.61
C THR A 362 18.16 -16.10 13.87
N LYS A 363 19.17 -15.28 14.14
CA LYS A 363 19.01 -13.84 14.38
C LYS A 363 18.56 -13.13 13.12
N GLU A 364 19.15 -13.44 11.99
CA GLU A 364 18.80 -12.88 10.68
C GLU A 364 17.38 -13.29 10.24
N ARG A 365 16.97 -14.53 10.53
CA ARG A 365 15.60 -14.99 10.28
C ARG A 365 14.59 -14.23 11.15
N VAL A 366 14.85 -14.06 12.44
CA VAL A 366 14.00 -13.27 13.34
C VAL A 366 13.89 -11.82 12.84
N PHE A 367 15.00 -11.20 12.42
CA PHE A 367 14.97 -9.88 11.85
C PHE A 367 14.07 -9.81 10.61
N THR A 368 14.21 -10.77 9.69
CA THR A 368 13.41 -10.83 8.45
C THR A 368 11.92 -11.00 8.77
N MET A 369 11.58 -11.85 9.75
CA MET A 369 10.20 -12.01 10.22
C MET A 369 9.63 -10.69 10.74
N MET A 370 10.38 -9.96 11.58
CA MET A 370 9.97 -8.67 12.14
C MET A 370 9.83 -7.60 11.05
N ALA A 371 10.76 -7.56 10.09
CA ALA A 371 10.72 -6.59 8.98
C ALA A 371 9.53 -6.82 8.03
N TYR A 372 8.91 -7.99 8.07
CA TYR A 372 7.79 -8.37 7.19
C TYR A 372 6.41 -8.18 7.86
N THR A 373 6.35 -7.48 9.01
CA THR A 373 5.10 -7.23 9.73
C THR A 373 4.39 -5.91 9.41
N PRO A 374 5.05 -4.80 9.00
CA PRO A 374 4.37 -3.52 8.81
C PRO A 374 3.32 -3.54 7.69
N LYS A 375 2.15 -2.98 7.96
CA LYS A 375 1.05 -2.85 7.01
C LYS A 375 0.74 -1.38 6.78
N ALA A 376 0.41 -0.99 5.53
CA ALA A 376 0.00 0.38 5.23
C ALA A 376 -0.71 0.54 3.88
N THR A 377 0.03 0.49 2.75
CA THR A 377 -0.42 0.96 1.43
C THR A 377 -1.58 0.17 0.84
N VAL A 378 -1.49 -1.14 0.85
CA VAL A 378 -2.55 -2.01 0.31
C VAL A 378 -3.79 -1.95 1.18
N GLN A 379 -3.64 -2.04 2.50
CA GLN A 379 -4.75 -1.91 3.46
C GLN A 379 -5.53 -0.61 3.25
N ALA A 380 -4.81 0.51 3.08
CA ALA A 380 -5.43 1.80 2.81
C ALA A 380 -6.12 1.84 1.43
N ALA A 381 -5.52 1.21 0.42
CA ALA A 381 -6.04 1.26 -0.94
C ALA A 381 -7.31 0.41 -1.12
N ILE A 382 -7.33 -0.82 -0.59
CA ILE A 382 -8.41 -1.78 -0.84
C ILE A 382 -9.35 -1.99 0.35
N GLY A 383 -8.96 -1.64 1.58
CA GLY A 383 -9.74 -1.92 2.80
C GLY A 383 -11.14 -1.29 2.82
N GLY A 384 -11.34 -0.18 2.12
CA GLY A 384 -12.66 0.46 2.00
C GLY A 384 -13.48 0.02 0.79
N ILE A 385 -12.97 -0.88 -0.07
CA ILE A 385 -13.71 -1.35 -1.26
C ILE A 385 -14.95 -2.16 -0.88
N PRO A 386 -14.91 -3.12 0.06
CA PRO A 386 -16.09 -3.85 0.48
C PRO A 386 -17.21 -2.95 1.00
N LEU A 387 -16.87 -1.90 1.76
CA LEU A 387 -17.83 -0.90 2.23
C LEU A 387 -18.44 -0.12 1.06
N ALA A 388 -17.63 0.35 0.13
CA ALA A 388 -18.11 1.07 -1.07
C ALA A 388 -19.00 0.21 -1.98
N MET A 389 -18.86 -1.12 -1.89
CA MET A 389 -19.70 -2.10 -2.59
C MET A 389 -20.97 -2.49 -1.82
N GLY A 390 -21.17 -1.99 -0.59
CA GLY A 390 -22.29 -2.31 0.27
C GLY A 390 -22.29 -3.74 0.83
N LEU A 391 -21.13 -4.38 0.95
CA LEU A 391 -21.00 -5.72 1.54
C LEU A 391 -21.19 -5.67 3.06
N ALA A 392 -21.79 -6.72 3.63
CA ALA A 392 -22.06 -6.82 5.07
C ALA A 392 -20.77 -6.69 5.93
N CYS A 393 -19.65 -7.27 5.45
CA CYS A 393 -18.37 -7.16 6.11
C CYS A 393 -17.65 -5.81 5.87
N GLY A 394 -18.26 -4.85 5.15
CA GLY A 394 -17.58 -3.65 4.65
C GLY A 394 -16.99 -2.77 5.74
N GLU A 395 -17.78 -2.38 6.75
CA GLU A 395 -17.32 -1.56 7.89
C GLU A 395 -16.27 -2.29 8.72
N LEU A 396 -16.47 -3.58 8.96
CA LEU A 396 -15.53 -4.42 9.68
C LEU A 396 -14.19 -4.52 8.96
N THR A 397 -14.21 -4.74 7.64
CA THR A 397 -13.01 -4.81 6.79
C THR A 397 -12.22 -3.50 6.84
N LEU A 398 -12.90 -2.36 6.66
CA LEU A 398 -12.28 -1.05 6.73
C LEU A 398 -11.65 -0.79 8.12
N THR A 399 -12.39 -1.10 9.18
CA THR A 399 -11.92 -0.93 10.55
C THR A 399 -10.68 -1.76 10.84
N ILE A 400 -10.71 -3.05 10.49
CA ILE A 400 -9.55 -3.95 10.66
C ILE A 400 -8.37 -3.48 9.81
N ALA A 401 -8.60 -3.03 8.58
CA ALA A 401 -7.56 -2.49 7.71
C ALA A 401 -6.86 -1.28 8.37
N VAL A 402 -7.62 -0.30 8.85
CA VAL A 402 -7.06 0.91 9.49
C VAL A 402 -6.37 0.58 10.81
N LEU A 403 -6.97 -0.24 11.67
CA LEU A 403 -6.34 -0.68 12.92
C LEU A 403 -5.05 -1.47 12.64
N SER A 404 -5.02 -2.30 11.60
CA SER A 404 -3.80 -3.02 11.22
C SER A 404 -2.67 -2.06 10.86
N ILE A 405 -2.97 -0.96 10.16
CA ILE A 405 -1.97 0.08 9.83
C ILE A 405 -1.50 0.78 11.11
N LEU A 406 -2.45 1.28 11.92
CA LEU A 406 -2.15 2.06 13.12
C LEU A 406 -1.29 1.29 14.14
N VAL A 407 -1.48 -0.03 14.21
CA VAL A 407 -0.75 -0.90 15.15
C VAL A 407 0.55 -1.40 14.54
N THR A 408 0.51 -1.97 13.33
CA THR A 408 1.66 -2.71 12.80
C THR A 408 2.71 -1.84 12.14
N ALA A 409 2.33 -0.69 11.55
CA ALA A 409 3.30 0.21 10.93
C ALA A 409 4.29 0.80 11.94
N PRO A 410 3.86 1.36 13.09
CA PRO A 410 4.79 1.86 14.10
C PRO A 410 5.55 0.73 14.80
N LEU A 411 4.88 -0.38 15.16
CA LEU A 411 5.53 -1.51 15.83
C LEU A 411 6.59 -2.17 14.96
N GLY A 412 6.28 -2.45 13.69
CA GLY A 412 7.23 -3.05 12.77
C GLY A 412 8.37 -2.11 12.41
N ALA A 413 8.08 -0.80 12.24
CA ALA A 413 9.11 0.22 12.07
C ALA A 413 10.08 0.25 13.25
N ALA A 414 9.56 0.33 14.48
CA ALA A 414 10.35 0.31 15.70
C ALA A 414 11.13 -1.01 15.84
N ALA A 415 10.49 -2.14 15.57
CA ALA A 415 11.13 -3.44 15.63
C ALA A 415 12.36 -3.51 14.72
N VAL A 416 12.28 -3.01 13.48
CA VAL A 416 13.43 -2.93 12.57
C VAL A 416 14.48 -1.97 13.12
N ASP A 417 14.09 -0.74 13.49
CA ASP A 417 15.01 0.33 13.89
C ASP A 417 15.78 0.02 15.19
N TYR A 418 15.21 -0.75 16.12
CA TYR A 418 15.87 -1.15 17.37
C TYR A 418 16.63 -2.47 17.30
N SER A 419 16.26 -3.36 16.38
CA SER A 419 16.82 -4.71 16.34
C SER A 419 17.97 -4.89 15.34
N TYR A 420 18.04 -4.09 14.27
CA TYR A 420 18.99 -4.34 13.17
C TYR A 420 20.46 -4.38 13.61
N LYS A 421 20.86 -3.50 14.56
CA LYS A 421 22.25 -3.49 15.07
C LYS A 421 22.62 -4.75 15.87
N LYS A 422 21.62 -5.39 16.50
CA LYS A 422 21.81 -6.60 17.32
C LYS A 422 21.67 -7.89 16.52
N LEU A 423 20.83 -7.88 15.49
CA LEU A 423 20.46 -9.08 14.76
C LEU A 423 21.16 -9.22 13.41
N LEU A 424 21.67 -8.12 12.81
CA LEU A 424 22.38 -8.13 11.55
C LEU A 424 23.87 -7.82 11.75
N LYS A 425 24.72 -8.57 11.03
CA LYS A 425 26.16 -8.32 11.00
C LYS A 425 26.46 -7.10 10.13
N GLN A 426 27.47 -6.34 10.50
CA GLN A 426 28.05 -5.29 9.70
C GLN A 426 29.20 -5.89 8.90
N GLU A 427 29.35 -5.54 7.64
CA GLU A 427 30.35 -6.04 6.68
C GLU A 427 31.27 -4.93 6.24
#